data_206192c012004e7bf8c732870b482e68
#
_entry.id   206192c012004e7bf8c732870b482e68
#
_cell.length_a   1.000
_cell.length_b   1.000
_cell.length_c   1.000
_cell.angle_alpha   90.00
_cell.angle_beta   90.00
_cell.angle_gamma   90.00
#
_symmetry.space_group_name_H-M   'P 1'
#
loop_
_entity.id
_entity.type
_entity.pdbx_description
1 polymer ?
#
loop_
_entity_poly.entity_id
_entity_poly.type
_entity_poly.pdbx_seq_one_letter_code
_entity_poly.pdbx_strand_id
1 'polypeptide(L)'
;MTSLFKSAPRSKSSAGRLSYSAVVMLGYFVLGLLGFLGVASEFRQIDEGIETLARERGSVLFRLVELTRDWNAQHGGVYVRVTENTQPNPYLEHPKRDLETVDGIRLTMVNPAFMTRQIAEIAEAADGVKYHITSLKPIRPANAADS
;
A
#
# COMPACT_ATOMS: atom_id res chain seq x y z
N MET A 1 17.03 -38.34 87.77
CA MET A 1 16.64 -37.17 86.94
C MET A 1 17.08 -37.41 85.53
N THR A 2 16.20 -37.93 84.70
CA THR A 2 16.47 -38.41 83.33
C THR A 2 15.96 -37.43 82.30
N SER A 3 16.85 -36.77 81.59
CA SER A 3 16.50 -35.79 80.58
C SER A 3 16.33 -36.54 79.26
N LEU A 4 15.08 -36.52 78.72
CA LEU A 4 14.68 -37.02 77.43
C LEU A 4 14.99 -35.96 76.33
N PHE A 5 16.02 -36.19 75.52
CA PHE A 5 16.35 -35.41 74.36
C PHE A 5 15.54 -35.96 73.18
N LYS A 6 14.47 -35.24 72.80
CA LYS A 6 13.61 -35.60 71.69
C LYS A 6 14.21 -35.03 70.44
N SER A 7 14.80 -35.84 69.59
CA SER A 7 15.33 -35.47 68.29
C SER A 7 14.20 -35.14 67.32
N ALA A 8 14.21 -33.95 66.74
CA ALA A 8 13.30 -33.52 65.69
C ALA A 8 13.56 -34.27 64.37
N PRO A 9 12.51 -34.59 63.60
CA PRO A 9 12.70 -35.29 62.33
C PRO A 9 13.26 -34.29 61.26
N ARG A 10 14.39 -34.72 60.67
CA ARG A 10 14.94 -34.01 59.47
C ARG A 10 13.96 -34.16 58.31
N SER A 11 13.39 -33.04 57.90
CA SER A 11 12.67 -32.91 56.63
C SER A 11 13.63 -33.26 55.50
N LYS A 12 13.42 -34.37 54.83
CA LYS A 12 14.08 -34.71 53.57
C LYS A 12 13.45 -33.85 52.49
N SER A 13 14.15 -32.80 52.07
CA SER A 13 13.86 -32.10 50.83
C SER A 13 13.92 -33.10 49.67
N SER A 14 12.77 -33.51 49.15
CA SER A 14 12.66 -34.30 47.93
C SER A 14 12.83 -33.33 46.76
N ALA A 15 14.07 -33.05 46.41
CA ALA A 15 14.35 -32.46 45.08
C ALA A 15 13.86 -33.49 44.05
N GLY A 16 12.69 -33.24 43.48
CA GLY A 16 12.05 -34.13 42.50
C GLY A 16 12.97 -34.30 41.30
N ARG A 17 13.56 -35.49 41.15
CA ARG A 17 14.28 -35.84 39.92
C ARG A 17 13.25 -35.92 38.79
N LEU A 18 13.36 -35.03 37.80
CA LEU A 18 12.57 -35.12 36.58
C LEU A 18 12.78 -36.52 35.97
N SER A 19 11.67 -37.19 35.65
CA SER A 19 11.71 -38.45 34.92
C SER A 19 12.36 -38.25 33.56
N TYR A 20 13.15 -39.23 33.10
CA TYR A 20 13.78 -39.20 31.77
C TYR A 20 12.77 -38.85 30.65
N SER A 21 11.57 -39.44 30.71
CA SER A 21 10.49 -39.12 29.79
C SER A 21 10.05 -37.64 29.81
N ALA A 22 10.00 -37.03 31.01
CA ALA A 22 9.65 -35.62 31.15
C ALA A 22 10.72 -34.69 30.52
N VAL A 23 11.99 -35.02 30.63
CA VAL A 23 13.10 -34.29 30.02
C VAL A 23 13.03 -34.38 28.49
N VAL A 24 12.78 -35.57 27.96
CA VAL A 24 12.64 -35.80 26.52
C VAL A 24 11.43 -35.07 25.96
N MET A 25 10.27 -35.13 26.62
CA MET A 25 9.08 -34.39 26.19
C MET A 25 9.27 -32.87 26.23
N LEU A 26 9.95 -32.37 27.26
CA LEU A 26 10.31 -30.95 27.33
C LEU A 26 11.22 -30.53 26.16
N GLY A 27 12.19 -31.39 25.80
CA GLY A 27 13.06 -31.16 24.64
C GLY A 27 12.28 -31.04 23.34
N TYR A 28 11.35 -31.97 23.08
CA TYR A 28 10.49 -31.89 21.89
C TYR A 28 9.56 -30.69 21.93
N PHE A 29 9.03 -30.31 23.07
CA PHE A 29 8.21 -29.11 23.22
C PHE A 29 8.99 -27.82 22.90
N VAL A 30 10.22 -27.71 23.44
CA VAL A 30 11.09 -26.55 23.15
C VAL A 30 11.46 -26.48 21.68
N LEU A 31 11.82 -27.61 21.05
CA LEU A 31 12.10 -27.64 19.61
C LEU A 31 10.88 -27.27 18.79
N GLY A 32 9.70 -27.77 19.11
CA GLY A 32 8.44 -27.40 18.46
C GLY A 32 8.10 -25.93 18.61
N LEU A 33 8.30 -25.36 19.79
CA LEU A 33 8.09 -23.94 20.06
C LEU A 33 9.06 -23.06 19.26
N LEU A 34 10.35 -23.43 19.22
CA LEU A 34 11.34 -22.70 18.42
C LEU A 34 11.02 -22.76 16.93
N GLY A 35 10.61 -23.93 16.43
CA GLY A 35 10.16 -24.07 15.04
C GLY A 35 8.92 -23.22 14.74
N PHE A 36 7.94 -23.21 15.62
CA PHE A 36 6.75 -22.39 15.49
C PHE A 36 7.07 -20.88 15.48
N LEU A 37 7.92 -20.43 16.40
CA LEU A 37 8.37 -19.04 16.46
C LEU A 37 9.16 -18.64 15.21
N GLY A 38 9.99 -19.53 14.68
CA GLY A 38 10.71 -19.32 13.41
C GLY A 38 9.74 -19.10 12.25
N VAL A 39 8.79 -20.00 12.06
CA VAL A 39 7.78 -19.90 11.01
C VAL A 39 6.93 -18.64 11.18
N ALA A 40 6.50 -18.33 12.40
CA ALA A 40 5.72 -17.11 12.67
C ALA A 40 6.51 -15.81 12.36
N SER A 41 7.83 -15.81 12.60
CA SER A 41 8.69 -14.67 12.25
C SER A 41 8.83 -14.50 10.74
N GLU A 42 8.94 -15.59 9.99
CA GLU A 42 9.01 -15.55 8.51
C GLU A 42 7.72 -14.97 7.92
N PHE A 43 6.55 -15.38 8.39
CA PHE A 43 5.29 -14.82 7.93
C PHE A 43 5.18 -13.31 8.16
N ARG A 44 5.61 -12.82 9.33
CA ARG A 44 5.63 -11.37 9.61
C ARG A 44 6.56 -10.61 8.66
N GLN A 45 7.76 -11.14 8.39
CA GLN A 45 8.70 -10.51 7.47
C GLN A 45 8.17 -10.45 6.04
N ILE A 46 7.43 -11.47 5.60
CA ILE A 46 6.78 -11.50 4.29
C ILE A 46 5.70 -10.40 4.21
N ASP A 47 4.84 -10.29 5.21
CA ASP A 47 3.77 -9.29 5.24
C ASP A 47 4.35 -7.86 5.24
N GLU A 48 5.34 -7.58 6.08
CA GLU A 48 6.02 -6.28 6.12
C GLU A 48 6.74 -5.96 4.80
N GLY A 49 7.34 -6.97 4.18
CA GLY A 49 8.00 -6.84 2.88
C GLY A 49 7.03 -6.51 1.75
N ILE A 50 5.86 -7.14 1.72
CA ILE A 50 4.80 -6.87 0.72
C ILE A 50 4.26 -5.45 0.88
N GLU A 51 3.99 -5.03 2.13
CA GLU A 51 3.48 -3.68 2.41
C GLU A 51 4.49 -2.60 2.01
N THR A 52 5.76 -2.79 2.34
CA THR A 52 6.85 -1.89 1.97
C THR A 52 6.98 -1.78 0.46
N LEU A 53 7.00 -2.90 -0.25
CA LEU A 53 7.09 -2.92 -1.71
C LEU A 53 5.88 -2.25 -2.37
N ALA A 54 4.68 -2.48 -1.84
CA ALA A 54 3.47 -1.84 -2.35
C ALA A 54 3.51 -0.32 -2.17
N ARG A 55 3.97 0.16 -1.02
CA ARG A 55 4.14 1.60 -0.73
C ARG A 55 5.21 2.23 -1.63
N GLU A 56 6.35 1.58 -1.82
CA GLU A 56 7.41 2.07 -2.69
C GLU A 56 6.94 2.17 -4.15
N ARG A 57 6.30 1.13 -4.67
CA ARG A 57 5.72 1.16 -6.03
C ARG A 57 4.65 2.22 -6.19
N GLY A 58 3.76 2.35 -5.20
CA GLY A 58 2.75 3.40 -5.19
C GLY A 58 3.35 4.81 -5.21
N SER A 59 4.40 5.05 -4.42
CA SER A 59 5.08 6.35 -4.37
C SER A 59 5.79 6.70 -5.68
N VAL A 60 6.41 5.72 -6.35
CA VAL A 60 7.06 5.91 -7.66
C VAL A 60 6.02 6.25 -8.72
N LEU A 61 4.89 5.54 -8.77
CA LEU A 61 3.82 5.82 -9.71
C LEU A 61 3.19 7.19 -9.46
N PHE A 62 2.95 7.55 -8.20
CA PHE A 62 2.45 8.88 -7.84
C PHE A 62 3.41 9.97 -8.29
N ARG A 63 4.71 9.81 -8.04
CA ARG A 63 5.74 10.75 -8.48
C ARG A 63 5.79 10.90 -9.99
N LEU A 64 5.63 9.81 -10.73
CA LEU A 64 5.58 9.86 -12.20
C LEU A 64 4.38 10.66 -12.69
N VAL A 65 3.21 10.48 -12.08
CA VAL A 65 2.01 11.27 -12.38
C VAL A 65 2.24 12.77 -12.09
N GLU A 66 2.84 13.11 -10.95
CA GLU A 66 3.18 14.50 -10.62
C GLU A 66 4.10 15.12 -11.67
N LEU A 67 5.21 14.45 -12.01
CA LEU A 67 6.17 14.91 -13.00
C LEU A 67 5.52 15.11 -14.39
N THR A 68 4.64 14.20 -14.78
CA THR A 68 3.92 14.31 -16.06
C THR A 68 2.94 15.48 -16.05
N ARG A 69 2.27 15.75 -14.93
CA ARG A 69 1.41 16.92 -14.75
C ARG A 69 2.21 18.23 -14.82
N ASP A 70 3.35 18.27 -14.12
CA ASP A 70 4.23 19.44 -14.12
C ASP A 70 4.78 19.72 -15.51
N TRP A 71 5.18 18.67 -16.24
CA TRP A 71 5.60 18.80 -17.64
C TRP A 71 4.50 19.40 -18.51
N ASN A 72 3.29 18.89 -18.41
CA ASN A 72 2.14 19.42 -19.15
C ASN A 72 1.86 20.88 -18.76
N ALA A 73 1.91 21.22 -17.46
CA ALA A 73 1.69 22.58 -16.97
C ALA A 73 2.75 23.57 -17.49
N GLN A 74 4.02 23.17 -17.51
CA GLN A 74 5.14 23.99 -18.03
C GLN A 74 4.98 24.30 -19.51
N HIS A 75 4.30 23.45 -20.27
CA HIS A 75 4.00 23.67 -21.70
C HIS A 75 2.66 24.40 -21.93
N GLY A 76 1.97 24.80 -20.87
CA GLY A 76 0.68 25.48 -20.96
C GLY A 76 -0.47 24.58 -21.42
N GLY A 77 -0.32 23.26 -21.30
CA GLY A 77 -1.20 22.24 -21.86
C GLY A 77 -0.68 21.70 -23.19
N VAL A 78 -1.21 20.57 -23.60
CA VAL A 78 -0.87 19.94 -24.90
C VAL A 78 -2.12 19.84 -25.77
N TYR A 79 -1.94 20.00 -27.07
CA TYR A 79 -3.04 19.85 -28.01
C TYR A 79 -3.03 18.47 -28.63
N VAL A 80 -4.18 17.82 -28.62
CA VAL A 80 -4.41 16.52 -29.24
C VAL A 80 -5.57 16.58 -30.22
N ARG A 81 -5.63 15.64 -31.17
CA ARG A 81 -6.77 15.52 -32.07
C ARG A 81 -8.05 15.21 -31.32
N VAL A 82 -9.13 15.85 -31.65
CA VAL A 82 -10.47 15.49 -31.21
C VAL A 82 -10.85 14.17 -31.87
N THR A 83 -11.15 13.15 -31.07
CA THR A 83 -11.58 11.80 -31.50
C THR A 83 -12.80 11.38 -30.68
N GLU A 84 -13.37 10.23 -30.99
CA GLU A 84 -14.48 9.67 -30.18
C GLU A 84 -14.06 9.47 -28.71
N ASN A 85 -12.81 9.09 -28.46
CA ASN A 85 -12.26 8.84 -27.13
C ASN A 85 -11.67 10.09 -26.46
N THR A 86 -11.43 11.17 -27.22
CA THR A 86 -10.87 12.40 -26.68
C THR A 86 -11.71 13.59 -27.14
N GLN A 87 -12.71 13.92 -26.35
CA GLN A 87 -13.57 15.06 -26.55
C GLN A 87 -13.03 16.30 -25.79
N PRO A 88 -13.38 17.53 -26.24
CA PRO A 88 -13.03 18.74 -25.51
C PRO A 88 -13.47 18.68 -24.05
N ASN A 89 -12.58 19.10 -23.14
CA ASN A 89 -12.90 19.11 -21.71
C ASN A 89 -13.95 20.20 -21.40
N PRO A 90 -15.18 19.84 -20.99
CA PRO A 90 -16.26 20.82 -20.74
C PRO A 90 -15.98 21.72 -19.53
N TYR A 91 -15.07 21.29 -18.63
CA TYR A 91 -14.69 22.03 -17.42
C TYR A 91 -13.49 22.96 -17.63
N LEU A 92 -12.91 23.00 -18.84
CA LEU A 92 -11.80 23.87 -19.15
C LEU A 92 -12.32 25.16 -19.82
N GLU A 93 -12.40 26.23 -19.05
CA GLU A 93 -12.71 27.57 -19.54
C GLU A 93 -11.42 28.26 -20.02
N HIS A 94 -11.06 28.03 -21.26
CA HIS A 94 -9.88 28.64 -21.88
C HIS A 94 -10.19 29.11 -23.29
N PRO A 95 -9.86 30.36 -23.69
CA PRO A 95 -10.22 30.92 -24.98
C PRO A 95 -9.61 30.19 -26.17
N LYS A 96 -8.49 29.50 -25.95
CA LYS A 96 -7.82 28.67 -26.97
C LYS A 96 -7.93 27.18 -26.63
N ARG A 97 -9.01 26.76 -25.99
CA ARG A 97 -9.20 25.34 -25.65
C ARG A 97 -9.24 24.46 -26.89
N ASP A 98 -9.97 24.92 -27.91
CA ASP A 98 -10.14 24.19 -29.14
C ASP A 98 -9.55 25.01 -30.29
N LEU A 99 -8.78 24.36 -31.15
CA LEU A 99 -8.13 24.94 -32.31
C LEU A 99 -8.45 24.12 -33.56
N GLU A 100 -8.34 24.75 -34.71
CA GLU A 100 -8.39 24.07 -35.99
C GLU A 100 -7.12 24.39 -36.78
N THR A 101 -6.49 23.34 -37.32
CA THR A 101 -5.33 23.52 -38.19
C THR A 101 -5.76 24.02 -39.57
N VAL A 102 -4.80 24.51 -40.36
CA VAL A 102 -5.05 24.94 -41.74
C VAL A 102 -5.61 23.83 -42.65
N ASP A 103 -5.36 22.56 -42.27
CA ASP A 103 -5.85 21.37 -42.97
C ASP A 103 -7.20 20.89 -42.43
N GLY A 104 -7.87 21.66 -41.56
CA GLY A 104 -9.19 21.33 -41.01
C GLY A 104 -9.19 20.30 -39.91
N ILE A 105 -8.03 20.00 -39.29
CA ILE A 105 -7.95 19.05 -38.15
C ILE A 105 -8.34 19.79 -36.88
N ARG A 106 -9.36 19.31 -36.19
CA ARG A 106 -9.74 19.82 -34.86
C ARG A 106 -8.85 19.30 -33.78
N LEU A 107 -8.33 20.22 -32.99
CA LEU A 107 -7.48 19.95 -31.82
C LEU A 107 -8.18 20.48 -30.58
N THR A 108 -7.97 19.81 -29.45
CA THR A 108 -8.39 20.29 -28.14
C THR A 108 -7.26 20.26 -27.15
N MET A 109 -7.26 21.20 -26.21
CA MET A 109 -6.24 21.30 -25.15
C MET A 109 -6.50 20.29 -24.06
N VAL A 110 -5.49 19.53 -23.76
CA VAL A 110 -5.43 18.62 -22.62
C VAL A 110 -4.57 19.28 -21.54
N ASN A 111 -5.23 19.80 -20.51
CA ASN A 111 -4.56 20.34 -19.33
C ASN A 111 -4.12 19.21 -18.37
N PRO A 112 -3.26 19.46 -17.36
CA PRO A 112 -2.74 18.43 -16.46
C PRO A 112 -3.83 17.59 -15.76
N ALA A 113 -4.93 18.22 -15.37
CA ALA A 113 -6.02 17.51 -14.69
C ALA A 113 -6.79 16.58 -15.64
N PHE A 114 -7.03 17.03 -16.87
CA PHE A 114 -7.70 16.21 -17.88
C PHE A 114 -6.82 15.05 -18.34
N MET A 115 -5.52 15.29 -18.55
CA MET A 115 -4.55 14.26 -18.88
C MET A 115 -4.53 13.14 -17.83
N THR A 116 -4.43 13.49 -16.56
CA THR A 116 -4.40 12.50 -15.49
C THR A 116 -5.68 11.67 -15.43
N ARG A 117 -6.84 12.29 -15.67
CA ARG A 117 -8.10 11.58 -15.76
C ARG A 117 -8.11 10.57 -16.90
N GLN A 118 -7.69 10.97 -18.11
CA GLN A 118 -7.62 10.05 -19.25
C GLN A 118 -6.67 8.89 -19.01
N ILE A 119 -5.51 9.15 -18.38
CA ILE A 119 -4.57 8.09 -17.98
C ILE A 119 -5.23 7.13 -16.99
N ALA A 120 -5.97 7.63 -16.00
CA ALA A 120 -6.69 6.80 -15.05
C ALA A 120 -7.78 5.94 -15.71
N GLU A 121 -8.56 6.51 -16.63
CA GLU A 121 -9.58 5.79 -17.40
C GLU A 121 -8.96 4.69 -18.29
N ILE A 122 -7.81 4.96 -18.91
CA ILE A 122 -7.06 3.96 -19.70
C ILE A 122 -6.53 2.84 -18.81
N ALA A 123 -5.95 3.17 -17.64
CA ALA A 123 -5.42 2.19 -16.71
C ALA A 123 -6.52 1.31 -16.10
N GLU A 124 -7.67 1.90 -15.76
CA GLU A 124 -8.83 1.14 -15.29
C GLU A 124 -9.33 0.14 -16.36
N ALA A 125 -9.36 0.57 -17.62
CA ALA A 125 -9.78 -0.31 -18.71
C ALA A 125 -8.77 -1.43 -19.02
N ALA A 126 -7.46 -1.18 -18.82
CA ALA A 126 -6.41 -2.16 -19.10
C ALA A 126 -6.22 -3.17 -17.96
N ASP A 127 -6.14 -2.70 -16.73
CA ASP A 127 -5.70 -3.49 -15.56
C ASP A 127 -6.77 -3.59 -14.47
N GLY A 128 -7.91 -2.94 -14.63
CA GLY A 128 -9.00 -2.90 -13.63
C GLY A 128 -8.65 -2.07 -12.38
N VAL A 129 -7.52 -1.37 -12.37
CA VAL A 129 -7.06 -0.56 -11.23
C VAL A 129 -7.67 0.82 -11.29
N LYS A 130 -8.46 1.18 -10.29
CA LYS A 130 -9.06 2.52 -10.17
C LYS A 130 -8.08 3.51 -9.57
N TYR A 131 -7.70 4.49 -10.37
CA TYR A 131 -6.98 5.67 -9.90
C TYR A 131 -7.97 6.83 -9.75
N HIS A 132 -8.11 7.36 -8.54
CA HIS A 132 -8.98 8.50 -8.29
C HIS A 132 -8.19 9.66 -7.69
N ILE A 133 -8.21 10.82 -8.37
CA ILE A 133 -7.65 12.04 -7.83
C ILE A 133 -8.78 12.84 -7.20
N THR A 134 -8.71 12.99 -5.89
CA THR A 134 -9.68 13.74 -5.10
C THR A 134 -9.19 15.14 -4.79
N SER A 135 -10.13 16.05 -4.55
CA SER A 135 -9.86 17.43 -4.12
C SER A 135 -10.89 17.88 -3.11
N LEU A 136 -10.45 18.64 -2.12
CA LEU A 136 -11.33 19.29 -1.15
C LEU A 136 -12.15 20.45 -1.77
N LYS A 137 -11.70 20.98 -2.91
CA LYS A 137 -12.39 22.02 -3.69
C LYS A 137 -12.40 21.62 -5.17
N PRO A 138 -13.17 20.62 -5.57
CA PRO A 138 -13.16 20.10 -6.92
C PRO A 138 -13.89 21.06 -7.86
N ILE A 139 -13.29 21.35 -9.01
CA ILE A 139 -13.97 22.00 -10.13
C ILE A 139 -15.01 21.05 -10.74
N ARG A 140 -14.68 19.75 -10.83
CA ARG A 140 -15.59 18.68 -11.23
C ARG A 140 -16.18 18.00 -9.99
N PRO A 141 -17.50 17.93 -9.82
CA PRO A 141 -18.13 17.32 -8.65
C PRO A 141 -17.68 15.88 -8.35
N ALA A 142 -17.44 15.10 -9.42
CA ALA A 142 -16.96 13.71 -9.28
C ALA A 142 -15.56 13.57 -8.67
N ASN A 143 -14.82 14.66 -8.49
CA ASN A 143 -13.50 14.66 -7.86
C ASN A 143 -13.57 15.11 -6.39
N ALA A 144 -14.76 15.18 -5.79
CA ALA A 144 -14.90 15.44 -4.36
C ALA A 144 -14.24 14.30 -3.56
N ALA A 145 -13.51 14.66 -2.51
CA ALA A 145 -13.01 13.69 -1.56
C ALA A 145 -14.19 13.07 -0.81
N ASP A 146 -14.15 11.76 -0.61
CA ASP A 146 -15.12 11.07 0.24
C ASP A 146 -14.96 11.58 1.67
N SER A 147 -16.08 11.90 2.32
CA SER A 147 -16.16 12.42 3.69
C SER A 147 -16.13 11.30 4.72
#